data_8441d208778eacc2770e4a5f05f606a4
#
_entry.id   8441d208778eacc2770e4a5f05f606a4
#
_cell.length_a   1.000
_cell.length_b   1.000
_cell.length_c   1.000
_cell.angle_alpha   90.00
_cell.angle_beta   90.00
_cell.angle_gamma   90.00
#
_symmetry.space_group_name_H-M   'P 1'
#
loop_
_entity.id
_entity.type
_entity.pdbx_description
1 polymer ?
#
loop_
_entity_poly.entity_id
_entity_poly.type
_entity_poly.pdbx_seq_one_letter_code
_entity_poly.pdbx_strand_id
1 'polypeptide(L)'
;MLLMVVTLVPTAAMAEDDVVAYEVTGGNIYFDKTTGTVTSCNLEVTEANIPSEIDGVAVKSIDGSAFYDCMSLADVYYTGSAEQWNAIKIGDLGNEALLNATIHYNYHEHVTELVGAKAATCTEDGYTGDEVCTICGETIKEGEVIPATGHHFKGNTCPDCGETRSTADTVRAWFQESFNNMKNFFDKIFGRN
;
A
#
# COMPACT_ATOMS: atom_id res chain seq x y z
N MET A 1 22.97 69.96 16.83
CA MET A 1 21.99 68.97 16.30
C MET A 1 22.71 67.61 16.20
N LEU A 2 22.56 66.78 17.21
CA LEU A 2 23.31 65.52 17.35
C LEU A 2 22.50 64.43 16.68
N LEU A 3 23.05 63.86 15.60
CA LEU A 3 22.41 62.78 14.84
C LEU A 3 22.68 61.45 15.59
N MET A 4 21.67 60.94 16.26
CA MET A 4 21.72 59.63 16.93
C MET A 4 21.57 58.52 15.87
N VAL A 5 22.68 57.89 15.50
CA VAL A 5 22.65 56.71 14.65
C VAL A 5 22.20 55.54 15.49
N VAL A 6 20.93 55.12 15.30
CA VAL A 6 20.41 53.88 15.85
C VAL A 6 20.91 52.76 14.98
N THR A 7 21.93 52.06 15.45
CA THR A 7 22.33 50.75 14.84
C THR A 7 21.28 49.72 15.19
N LEU A 8 20.46 49.34 14.20
CA LEU A 8 19.63 48.11 14.31
C LEU A 8 20.60 46.95 14.40
N VAL A 9 20.71 46.35 15.57
CA VAL A 9 21.26 45.01 15.73
C VAL A 9 20.24 44.07 15.10
N PRO A 10 20.59 43.23 14.10
CA PRO A 10 19.66 42.21 13.62
C PRO A 10 19.39 41.30 14.79
N THR A 11 18.16 41.28 15.26
CA THR A 11 17.65 40.18 16.10
C THR A 11 17.86 38.90 15.29
N ALA A 12 18.78 38.03 15.75
CA ALA A 12 18.89 36.71 15.23
C ALA A 12 17.45 36.10 15.29
N ALA A 13 16.91 35.78 14.13
CA ALA A 13 15.71 34.98 14.06
C ALA A 13 15.98 33.76 14.93
N MET A 14 15.14 33.55 15.95
CA MET A 14 15.13 32.29 16.69
C MET A 14 15.01 31.23 15.60
N ALA A 15 15.96 30.32 15.49
CA ALA A 15 15.86 29.18 14.62
C ALA A 15 14.56 28.47 14.99
N GLU A 16 13.65 28.37 14.03
CA GLU A 16 12.56 27.39 14.14
C GLU A 16 13.23 26.06 14.46
N ASP A 17 12.66 25.27 15.39
CA ASP A 17 13.26 24.01 15.80
C ASP A 17 13.59 23.16 14.55
N ASP A 18 14.88 23.12 14.21
CA ASP A 18 15.37 22.33 13.07
C ASP A 18 15.27 20.83 13.35
N VAL A 19 14.87 20.46 14.57
CA VAL A 19 14.60 19.08 15.00
C VAL A 19 13.12 18.77 14.84
N VAL A 20 12.83 17.82 13.97
CA VAL A 20 11.47 17.31 13.72
C VAL A 20 11.26 15.94 14.34
N ALA A 21 10.04 15.68 14.82
CA ALA A 21 9.62 14.37 15.23
C ALA A 21 9.09 13.60 14.01
N TYR A 22 9.63 12.42 13.77
CA TYR A 22 9.18 11.51 12.73
C TYR A 22 8.56 10.28 13.37
N GLU A 23 7.28 10.02 13.04
CA GLU A 23 6.50 8.93 13.65
C GLU A 23 6.99 7.55 13.17
N VAL A 24 7.17 6.64 14.11
CA VAL A 24 7.54 5.24 13.90
C VAL A 24 6.67 4.35 14.79
N THR A 25 6.73 3.03 14.62
CA THR A 25 5.95 2.12 15.45
C THR A 25 6.38 2.19 16.93
N GLY A 26 5.44 2.58 17.77
CA GLY A 26 5.65 2.73 19.21
C GLY A 26 6.11 4.12 19.66
N GLY A 27 6.31 5.08 18.75
CA GLY A 27 6.71 6.43 19.14
C GLY A 27 7.27 7.27 18.01
N ASN A 28 8.29 8.05 18.31
CA ASN A 28 8.95 8.93 17.34
C ASN A 28 10.46 8.76 17.39
N ILE A 29 11.09 8.98 16.25
CA ILE A 29 12.50 9.38 16.16
C ILE A 29 12.57 10.89 15.97
N TYR A 30 13.63 11.51 16.47
CA TYR A 30 13.86 12.93 16.34
C TYR A 30 15.02 13.20 15.38
N PHE A 31 14.80 14.07 14.42
CA PHE A 31 15.72 14.31 13.32
C PHE A 31 16.08 15.80 13.22
N ASP A 32 17.35 16.10 13.28
CA ASP A 32 17.90 17.44 13.04
C ASP A 32 18.13 17.64 11.54
N LYS A 33 17.29 18.48 10.93
CA LYS A 33 17.36 18.81 9.50
C LYS A 33 18.60 19.59 9.11
N THR A 34 19.19 20.35 10.03
CA THR A 34 20.40 21.14 9.76
C THR A 34 21.61 20.24 9.50
N THR A 35 21.73 19.18 10.29
CA THR A 35 22.86 18.24 10.22
C THR A 35 22.57 16.99 9.43
N GLY A 36 21.30 16.62 9.27
CA GLY A 36 20.87 15.33 8.72
C GLY A 36 21.06 14.18 9.71
N THR A 37 20.84 14.44 11.02
CA THR A 37 21.15 13.52 12.08
C THR A 37 19.90 13.07 12.84
N VAL A 38 19.74 11.75 13.04
CA VAL A 38 18.80 11.21 14.02
C VAL A 38 19.41 11.41 15.40
N THR A 39 18.76 12.20 16.26
CA THR A 39 19.31 12.63 17.56
C THR A 39 18.80 11.82 18.74
N SER A 40 17.59 11.31 18.68
CA SER A 40 17.00 10.48 19.74
C SER A 40 15.78 9.69 19.25
N CYS A 41 15.30 8.75 20.08
CA CYS A 41 14.01 8.07 19.88
C CYS A 41 13.23 8.01 21.19
N ASN A 42 11.92 7.69 21.10
CA ASN A 42 11.12 7.37 22.29
C ASN A 42 11.45 5.97 22.81
N LEU A 43 11.31 5.78 24.12
CA LEU A 43 11.62 4.53 24.82
C LEU A 43 10.83 3.30 24.36
N GLU A 44 9.64 3.50 23.81
CA GLU A 44 8.68 2.44 23.46
C GLU A 44 8.77 2.01 21.99
N VAL A 45 9.77 2.51 21.25
CA VAL A 45 9.96 2.15 19.85
C VAL A 45 10.37 0.68 19.74
N THR A 46 9.55 -0.12 19.06
CA THR A 46 9.79 -1.53 18.79
C THR A 46 10.25 -1.79 17.36
N GLU A 47 9.83 -0.93 16.43
CA GLU A 47 10.20 -0.95 15.01
C GLU A 47 10.50 0.48 14.58
N ALA A 48 11.62 0.71 13.94
CA ALA A 48 12.01 2.04 13.46
C ALA A 48 12.00 2.10 11.94
N ASN A 49 11.02 2.80 11.38
CA ASN A 49 11.02 3.17 9.96
C ASN A 49 11.93 4.40 9.79
N ILE A 50 13.13 4.18 9.27
CA ILE A 50 14.09 5.26 9.01
C ILE A 50 14.13 5.50 7.50
N PRO A 51 13.52 6.59 6.99
CA PRO A 51 13.65 6.93 5.58
C PRO A 51 15.06 7.39 5.25
N SER A 52 15.47 7.21 4.00
CA SER A 52 16.76 7.78 3.51
C SER A 52 16.79 9.30 3.52
N GLU A 53 15.60 9.94 3.51
CA GLU A 53 15.39 11.37 3.59
C GLU A 53 14.19 11.70 4.47
N ILE A 54 14.30 12.73 5.30
CA ILE A 54 13.19 13.30 6.09
C ILE A 54 13.05 14.77 5.68
N ASP A 55 11.87 15.18 5.22
CA ASP A 55 11.58 16.53 4.70
C ASP A 55 12.58 16.99 3.61
N GLY A 56 13.04 16.07 2.74
CA GLY A 56 14.01 16.35 1.68
C GLY A 56 15.45 16.48 2.16
N VAL A 57 15.74 16.17 3.41
CA VAL A 57 17.10 16.15 3.98
C VAL A 57 17.55 14.72 4.18
N ALA A 58 18.65 14.33 3.55
CA ALA A 58 19.20 12.99 3.67
C ALA A 58 19.61 12.66 5.12
N VAL A 59 19.30 11.45 5.58
CA VAL A 59 19.79 10.92 6.85
C VAL A 59 21.24 10.49 6.66
N LYS A 60 22.16 11.23 7.30
CA LYS A 60 23.62 11.09 7.17
C LYS A 60 24.27 10.48 8.40
N SER A 61 23.64 10.67 9.56
CA SER A 61 24.17 10.19 10.83
C SER A 61 23.08 9.87 11.84
N ILE A 62 23.43 9.01 12.77
CA ILE A 62 22.66 8.68 13.97
C ILE A 62 23.57 9.04 15.15
N ASP A 63 23.08 9.92 16.01
CA ASP A 63 23.88 10.45 17.11
C ASP A 63 24.22 9.37 18.16
N GLY A 64 25.27 9.60 18.93
CA GLY A 64 25.58 8.74 20.06
C GLY A 64 24.41 8.72 21.04
N SER A 65 24.03 7.53 21.49
CA SER A 65 22.87 7.30 22.39
C SER A 65 21.50 7.66 21.80
N ALA A 66 21.37 7.87 20.49
CA ALA A 66 20.06 8.12 19.88
C ALA A 66 19.05 6.99 20.15
N PHE A 67 19.51 5.76 20.25
CA PHE A 67 18.70 4.57 20.56
C PHE A 67 19.04 3.93 21.92
N TYR A 68 19.62 4.70 22.84
CA TYR A 68 20.11 4.18 24.13
C TYR A 68 19.03 3.48 24.94
N ASP A 69 17.85 4.11 25.02
CA ASP A 69 16.74 3.60 25.82
C ASP A 69 15.73 2.79 25.02
N CYS A 70 15.95 2.60 23.70
CA CYS A 70 15.05 1.85 22.81
C CYS A 70 15.28 0.33 22.90
N MET A 71 15.29 -0.22 24.12
CA MET A 71 15.63 -1.62 24.43
C MET A 71 14.70 -2.65 23.79
N SER A 72 13.53 -2.24 23.33
CA SER A 72 12.55 -3.10 22.66
C SER A 72 12.68 -3.09 21.14
N LEU A 73 13.62 -2.31 20.58
CA LEU A 73 13.83 -2.22 19.13
C LEU A 73 14.35 -3.55 18.59
N ALA A 74 13.54 -4.18 17.73
CA ALA A 74 13.84 -5.47 17.10
C ALA A 74 14.16 -5.34 15.62
N ASP A 75 13.44 -4.46 14.93
CA ASP A 75 13.51 -4.30 13.49
C ASP A 75 13.67 -2.84 13.09
N VAL A 76 14.50 -2.61 12.06
CA VAL A 76 14.69 -1.31 11.44
C VAL A 76 14.38 -1.44 9.95
N TYR A 77 13.45 -0.65 9.48
CA TYR A 77 13.03 -0.59 8.08
C TYR A 77 13.61 0.66 7.43
N TYR A 78 14.67 0.47 6.66
CA TYR A 78 15.35 1.56 5.97
C TYR A 78 14.89 1.65 4.51
N THR A 79 14.45 2.82 4.07
CA THR A 79 13.94 3.00 2.71
C THR A 79 15.04 3.02 1.64
N GLY A 80 16.29 3.26 2.03
CA GLY A 80 17.44 3.22 1.14
C GLY A 80 18.08 1.83 1.01
N SER A 81 19.12 1.75 0.19
CA SER A 81 19.86 0.51 -0.01
C SER A 81 20.81 0.18 1.16
N ALA A 82 21.32 -1.05 1.18
CA ALA A 82 22.33 -1.47 2.18
C ALA A 82 23.62 -0.62 2.08
N GLU A 83 24.02 -0.19 0.89
CA GLU A 83 25.19 0.66 0.69
C GLU A 83 24.96 2.05 1.30
N GLN A 84 23.75 2.60 1.17
CA GLN A 84 23.36 3.88 1.76
C GLN A 84 23.33 3.78 3.28
N TRP A 85 22.78 2.70 3.84
CA TRP A 85 22.80 2.44 5.28
C TRP A 85 24.22 2.39 5.84
N ASN A 86 25.12 1.64 5.18
CA ASN A 86 26.50 1.51 5.57
C ASN A 86 27.30 2.82 5.49
N ALA A 87 26.81 3.81 4.76
CA ALA A 87 27.39 5.14 4.69
C ALA A 87 26.92 6.07 5.83
N ILE A 88 25.85 5.71 6.56
CA ILE A 88 25.37 6.45 7.73
C ILE A 88 26.40 6.32 8.86
N LYS A 89 26.78 7.43 9.43
CA LYS A 89 27.69 7.47 10.60
C LYS A 89 26.87 7.22 11.87
N ILE A 90 27.00 6.05 12.46
CA ILE A 90 26.35 5.71 13.72
C ILE A 90 27.32 6.02 14.87
N GLY A 91 26.87 6.79 15.85
CA GLY A 91 27.68 7.08 17.04
C GLY A 91 28.04 5.84 17.84
N ASP A 92 29.29 5.80 18.33
CA ASP A 92 29.93 4.60 18.91
C ASP A 92 29.35 4.13 20.26
N LEU A 93 28.56 4.97 20.93
CA LEU A 93 28.07 4.68 22.29
C LEU A 93 26.54 4.72 22.32
N GLY A 94 25.95 3.79 23.09
CA GLY A 94 24.54 3.82 23.43
C GLY A 94 23.57 3.52 22.29
N ASN A 95 24.02 2.88 21.23
CA ASN A 95 23.19 2.42 20.11
C ASN A 95 23.13 0.89 20.01
N GLU A 96 23.34 0.19 21.12
CA GLU A 96 23.37 -1.27 21.15
C GLU A 96 22.05 -1.88 20.67
N ALA A 97 20.91 -1.27 20.98
CA ALA A 97 19.60 -1.71 20.48
C ALA A 97 19.53 -1.66 18.96
N LEU A 98 19.93 -0.54 18.35
CA LEU A 98 19.99 -0.36 16.90
C LEU A 98 20.97 -1.34 16.24
N LEU A 99 22.16 -1.53 16.82
CA LEU A 99 23.20 -2.40 16.26
C LEU A 99 22.83 -3.88 16.33
N ASN A 100 21.96 -4.27 17.25
CA ASN A 100 21.44 -5.63 17.39
C ASN A 100 20.12 -5.87 16.62
N ALA A 101 19.47 -4.83 16.15
CA ALA A 101 18.22 -4.93 15.39
C ALA A 101 18.45 -5.53 13.99
N THR A 102 17.42 -6.15 13.45
CA THR A 102 17.40 -6.63 12.06
C THR A 102 17.17 -5.45 11.14
N ILE A 103 18.06 -5.20 10.18
CA ILE A 103 17.91 -4.11 9.23
C ILE A 103 17.29 -4.62 7.93
N HIS A 104 16.15 -4.08 7.58
CA HIS A 104 15.44 -4.32 6.31
C HIS A 104 15.70 -3.14 5.37
N TYR A 105 16.29 -3.42 4.20
CA TYR A 105 16.66 -2.38 3.22
C TYR A 105 15.63 -2.26 2.10
N ASN A 106 15.62 -1.11 1.41
CA ASN A 106 14.70 -0.79 0.31
C ASN A 106 13.22 -0.89 0.74
N TYR A 107 12.96 -0.69 2.02
CA TYR A 107 11.59 -0.73 2.55
C TYR A 107 10.77 0.44 2.01
N HIS A 108 9.55 0.15 1.60
CA HIS A 108 8.58 1.14 1.20
C HIS A 108 7.18 0.62 1.51
N GLU A 109 6.26 1.53 1.76
CA GLU A 109 4.86 1.20 1.79
C GLU A 109 4.39 0.88 0.36
N HIS A 110 3.76 -0.28 0.18
CA HIS A 110 3.30 -0.71 -1.12
C HIS A 110 2.10 0.13 -1.59
N VAL A 111 2.37 1.03 -2.53
CA VAL A 111 1.32 1.73 -3.27
C VAL A 111 0.97 0.89 -4.49
N THR A 112 -0.22 0.30 -4.51
CA THR A 112 -0.61 -0.65 -5.55
C THR A 112 -1.47 -0.01 -6.64
N GLU A 113 -1.34 -0.55 -7.85
CA GLU A 113 -2.28 -0.36 -8.96
C GLU A 113 -2.88 -1.69 -9.40
N LEU A 114 -4.05 -1.63 -10.02
CA LEU A 114 -4.75 -2.81 -10.52
C LEU A 114 -4.28 -3.12 -11.94
N VAL A 115 -3.66 -4.28 -12.15
CA VAL A 115 -3.09 -4.70 -13.44
C VAL A 115 -3.84 -5.91 -13.99
N GLY A 116 -4.11 -5.92 -15.29
CA GLY A 116 -4.69 -7.07 -15.99
C GLY A 116 -6.18 -7.29 -15.76
N ALA A 117 -6.90 -6.36 -15.14
CA ALA A 117 -8.34 -6.46 -14.95
C ALA A 117 -9.06 -6.56 -16.30
N LYS A 118 -9.96 -7.55 -16.41
CA LYS A 118 -10.75 -7.81 -17.62
C LYS A 118 -12.17 -8.20 -17.21
N ALA A 119 -13.17 -7.56 -17.78
CA ALA A 119 -14.55 -7.97 -17.56
C ALA A 119 -14.83 -9.33 -18.20
N ALA A 120 -15.64 -10.16 -17.54
CA ALA A 120 -16.15 -11.38 -18.15
C ALA A 120 -17.09 -11.05 -19.30
N THR A 121 -17.09 -11.89 -20.32
CA THR A 121 -18.04 -11.84 -21.43
C THR A 121 -19.00 -13.04 -21.35
N CYS A 122 -19.87 -13.19 -22.32
CA CYS A 122 -20.76 -14.35 -22.39
C CYS A 122 -20.01 -15.68 -22.50
N THR A 123 -18.84 -15.68 -23.13
CA THR A 123 -18.09 -16.90 -23.48
C THR A 123 -16.66 -16.96 -22.91
N GLU A 124 -16.15 -15.84 -22.47
CA GLU A 124 -14.80 -15.76 -21.90
C GLU A 124 -14.85 -15.30 -20.45
N ASP A 125 -14.02 -15.94 -19.65
CA ASP A 125 -13.81 -15.53 -18.28
C ASP A 125 -13.17 -14.14 -18.23
N GLY A 126 -13.56 -13.38 -17.24
CA GLY A 126 -12.90 -12.14 -16.83
C GLY A 126 -11.85 -12.38 -15.76
N TYR A 127 -11.27 -11.31 -15.29
CA TYR A 127 -10.27 -11.31 -14.23
C TYR A 127 -10.38 -10.01 -13.40
N THR A 128 -10.29 -10.10 -12.08
CA THR A 128 -10.39 -8.91 -11.23
C THR A 128 -9.16 -8.01 -11.33
N GLY A 129 -8.04 -8.55 -11.79
CA GLY A 129 -6.74 -7.89 -11.85
C GLY A 129 -5.91 -8.14 -10.59
N ASP A 130 -4.60 -8.08 -10.75
CA ASP A 130 -3.62 -8.16 -9.67
C ASP A 130 -3.36 -6.79 -9.07
N GLU A 131 -3.23 -6.71 -7.75
CA GLU A 131 -2.72 -5.51 -7.08
C GLU A 131 -1.18 -5.56 -7.11
N VAL A 132 -0.57 -4.75 -7.96
CA VAL A 132 0.88 -4.71 -8.17
C VAL A 132 1.45 -3.41 -7.61
N CYS A 133 2.53 -3.51 -6.84
CA CYS A 133 3.22 -2.34 -6.32
C CYS A 133 3.83 -1.50 -7.45
N THR A 134 3.50 -0.22 -7.50
CA THR A 134 4.01 0.72 -8.52
C THR A 134 5.50 1.07 -8.35
N ILE A 135 6.08 0.78 -7.19
CA ILE A 135 7.47 1.10 -6.86
C ILE A 135 8.40 -0.09 -7.17
N CYS A 136 8.07 -1.29 -6.68
CA CYS A 136 8.94 -2.48 -6.84
C CYS A 136 8.43 -3.49 -7.87
N GLY A 137 7.19 -3.37 -8.34
CA GLY A 137 6.60 -4.32 -9.28
C GLY A 137 6.14 -5.63 -8.64
N GLU A 138 6.20 -5.76 -7.33
CA GLU A 138 5.75 -6.96 -6.63
C GLU A 138 4.22 -7.08 -6.66
N THR A 139 3.72 -8.29 -6.91
CA THR A 139 2.29 -8.58 -6.80
C THR A 139 1.93 -8.78 -5.33
N ILE A 140 1.20 -7.83 -4.78
CA ILE A 140 0.79 -7.83 -3.37
C ILE A 140 -0.44 -8.70 -3.16
N LYS A 141 -1.31 -8.73 -4.18
CA LYS A 141 -2.49 -9.58 -4.16
C LYS A 141 -2.82 -10.05 -5.57
N GLU A 142 -2.96 -11.36 -5.72
CA GLU A 142 -3.43 -11.94 -6.97
C GLU A 142 -4.92 -11.71 -7.17
N GLY A 143 -5.32 -11.45 -8.40
CA GLY A 143 -6.71 -11.33 -8.78
C GLY A 143 -7.44 -12.66 -8.80
N GLU A 144 -8.74 -12.59 -9.02
CA GLU A 144 -9.61 -13.75 -9.13
C GLU A 144 -10.21 -13.84 -10.52
N VAL A 145 -10.42 -15.07 -10.99
CA VAL A 145 -11.14 -15.32 -12.24
C VAL A 145 -12.63 -15.00 -12.04
N ILE A 146 -13.17 -14.20 -12.93
CA ILE A 146 -14.60 -13.91 -13.02
C ILE A 146 -15.18 -14.85 -14.07
N PRO A 147 -15.99 -15.85 -13.70
CA PRO A 147 -16.53 -16.80 -14.67
C PRO A 147 -17.34 -16.10 -15.78
N ALA A 148 -17.26 -16.65 -16.99
CA ALA A 148 -18.06 -16.20 -18.12
C ALA A 148 -19.55 -16.17 -17.73
N THR A 149 -20.26 -15.11 -18.13
CA THR A 149 -21.65 -14.88 -17.72
C THR A 149 -22.64 -15.82 -18.39
N GLY A 150 -22.21 -16.49 -19.45
CA GLY A 150 -23.09 -17.25 -20.31
C GLY A 150 -23.99 -16.34 -21.16
N HIS A 151 -24.80 -16.95 -22.01
CA HIS A 151 -25.75 -16.22 -22.84
C HIS A 151 -27.12 -16.07 -22.15
N HIS A 152 -27.59 -14.87 -21.97
CA HIS A 152 -28.92 -14.52 -21.47
C HIS A 152 -29.85 -14.18 -22.64
N PHE A 153 -30.33 -15.18 -23.38
CA PHE A 153 -31.12 -14.95 -24.58
C PHE A 153 -32.49 -14.31 -24.29
N LYS A 154 -32.76 -13.21 -24.97
CA LYS A 154 -34.07 -12.58 -25.05
C LYS A 154 -34.68 -12.93 -26.42
N GLY A 155 -35.62 -13.86 -26.47
CA GLY A 155 -35.98 -14.52 -27.71
C GLY A 155 -34.83 -15.35 -28.27
N ASN A 156 -34.40 -15.04 -29.49
CA ASN A 156 -33.33 -15.78 -30.15
C ASN A 156 -31.97 -15.08 -30.06
N THR A 157 -31.88 -13.86 -29.51
CA THR A 157 -30.65 -13.06 -29.48
C THR A 157 -30.22 -12.77 -28.06
N CYS A 158 -28.94 -12.92 -27.75
CA CYS A 158 -28.34 -12.46 -26.52
C CYS A 158 -28.13 -10.93 -26.58
N PRO A 159 -28.73 -10.13 -25.70
CA PRO A 159 -28.56 -8.69 -25.74
C PRO A 159 -27.13 -8.22 -25.42
N ASP A 160 -26.36 -9.04 -24.69
CA ASP A 160 -25.04 -8.66 -24.20
C ASP A 160 -23.95 -8.81 -25.27
N CYS A 161 -24.04 -9.83 -26.13
CA CYS A 161 -23.04 -10.10 -27.18
C CYS A 161 -23.59 -10.15 -28.61
N GLY A 162 -24.91 -10.12 -28.77
CA GLY A 162 -25.58 -10.18 -30.08
C GLY A 162 -25.67 -11.60 -30.69
N GLU A 163 -25.14 -12.61 -30.00
CA GLU A 163 -25.20 -13.98 -30.49
C GLU A 163 -26.64 -14.48 -30.62
N THR A 164 -26.92 -15.23 -31.68
CA THR A 164 -28.24 -15.81 -31.95
C THR A 164 -28.25 -17.31 -31.70
N ARG A 165 -29.29 -17.81 -31.03
CA ARG A 165 -29.48 -19.25 -30.87
C ARG A 165 -29.60 -19.92 -32.22
N SER A 166 -28.98 -21.09 -32.35
CA SER A 166 -29.27 -21.95 -33.49
C SER A 166 -30.75 -22.39 -33.48
N THR A 167 -31.29 -22.76 -34.65
CA THR A 167 -32.66 -23.24 -34.75
C THR A 167 -32.92 -24.46 -33.86
N ALA A 168 -31.91 -25.33 -33.74
CA ALA A 168 -31.97 -26.51 -32.88
C ALA A 168 -32.04 -26.14 -31.37
N ASP A 169 -31.25 -25.15 -30.95
CA ASP A 169 -31.26 -24.68 -29.56
C ASP A 169 -32.52 -23.91 -29.23
N THR A 170 -33.06 -23.17 -30.18
CA THR A 170 -34.37 -22.49 -30.04
C THR A 170 -35.48 -23.50 -29.81
N VAL A 171 -35.52 -24.56 -30.60
CA VAL A 171 -36.53 -25.64 -30.45
C VAL A 171 -36.35 -26.34 -29.10
N ARG A 172 -35.11 -26.65 -28.71
CA ARG A 172 -34.84 -27.31 -27.40
C ARG A 172 -35.26 -26.41 -26.23
N ALA A 173 -34.97 -25.13 -26.27
CA ALA A 173 -35.38 -24.16 -25.26
C ALA A 173 -36.91 -24.05 -25.15
N TRP A 174 -37.62 -24.02 -26.28
CA TRP A 174 -39.08 -24.00 -26.30
C TRP A 174 -39.69 -25.28 -25.68
N PHE A 175 -39.14 -26.46 -25.99
CA PHE A 175 -39.57 -27.70 -25.37
C PHE A 175 -39.32 -27.71 -23.86
N GLN A 176 -38.15 -27.22 -23.39
CA GLN A 176 -37.82 -27.18 -21.97
C GLN A 176 -38.76 -26.22 -21.22
N GLU A 177 -39.03 -25.05 -21.78
CA GLU A 177 -39.97 -24.09 -21.17
C GLU A 177 -41.40 -24.65 -21.12
N SER A 178 -41.85 -25.27 -22.22
CA SER A 178 -43.17 -25.90 -22.28
C SER A 178 -43.31 -27.04 -21.25
N PHE A 179 -42.24 -27.85 -21.09
CA PHE A 179 -42.20 -28.93 -20.11
C PHE A 179 -42.21 -28.37 -18.68
N ASN A 180 -41.46 -27.34 -18.39
CA ASN A 180 -41.44 -26.73 -17.07
C ASN A 180 -42.79 -26.07 -16.73
N ASN A 181 -43.41 -25.42 -17.69
CA ASN A 181 -44.76 -24.86 -17.50
C ASN A 181 -45.82 -25.94 -17.22
N MET A 182 -45.73 -27.05 -17.94
CA MET A 182 -46.59 -28.19 -17.72
C MET A 182 -46.37 -28.83 -16.34
N LYS A 183 -45.10 -29.00 -15.95
CA LYS A 183 -44.75 -29.50 -14.62
C LYS A 183 -45.30 -28.57 -13.52
N ASN A 184 -45.07 -27.26 -13.62
CA ASN A 184 -45.58 -26.27 -12.65
C ASN A 184 -47.11 -26.29 -12.58
N PHE A 185 -47.80 -26.51 -13.69
CA PHE A 185 -49.24 -26.63 -13.74
C PHE A 185 -49.71 -27.90 -12.96
N PHE A 186 -49.07 -29.05 -13.18
CA PHE A 186 -49.37 -30.30 -12.46
C PHE A 186 -49.06 -30.19 -10.98
N ASP A 187 -47.92 -29.62 -10.60
CA ASP A 187 -47.55 -29.41 -9.20
C ASP A 187 -48.58 -28.52 -8.47
N LYS A 188 -49.10 -27.49 -9.16
CA LYS A 188 -50.16 -26.63 -8.64
C LYS A 188 -51.51 -27.33 -8.47
N ILE A 189 -51.88 -28.26 -9.39
CA ILE A 189 -53.14 -28.99 -9.30
C ILE A 189 -53.06 -30.14 -8.29
N PHE A 190 -51.96 -30.84 -8.23
CA PHE A 190 -51.81 -32.06 -7.43
C PHE A 190 -51.07 -31.86 -6.11
N GLY A 191 -50.75 -30.59 -5.75
CA GLY A 191 -50.23 -30.23 -4.42
C GLY A 191 -48.88 -30.86 -4.07
N ARG A 192 -48.02 -31.08 -5.05
CA ARG A 192 -46.63 -31.47 -4.81
C ARG A 192 -45.80 -30.21 -4.64
N ASN A 193 -45.58 -29.81 -3.39
CA ASN A 193 -44.56 -28.85 -3.00
C ASN A 193 -43.17 -29.49 -3.03
#